data_c702dddcd0cf9cd3f12221d2a20b3f54
#
_entry.id   c702dddcd0cf9cd3f12221d2a20b3f54
#
_cell.length_a   1.000
_cell.length_b   1.000
_cell.length_c   1.000
_cell.angle_alpha   90.00
_cell.angle_beta   90.00
_cell.angle_gamma   90.00
#
_symmetry.space_group_name_H-M   'P 1'
#
loop_
_entity.id
_entity.type
_entity.pdbx_description
1 polymer ?
#
loop_
_entity_poly.entity_id
_entity_poly.type
_entity_poly.pdbx_seq_one_letter_code
_entity_poly.pdbx_strand_id
1 'polypeptide(L)'
;LDEFAASKTNEMIELLESGQGQLDNPLILIISTAGFDLNVPMHTIEYPYIERILNDEITDDGYFAFIAEQDNEEEIKDEANWIKSNPILEVEALYDNMIDYLRTRRKVSLETGTVNEVLVKNFNMWRQSSESSYMDKSSWQQAKLDEKPNTRKRRVWIGVDVGKVNDLFAIST
;
A
#
# COMPACT_ATOMS: atom_id res chain seq x y z
N LEU A 1 -7.89 13.34 9.73
CA LEU A 1 -7.56 13.04 8.33
C LEU A 1 -8.22 11.72 7.95
N ASP A 2 -8.92 11.70 6.85
CA ASP A 2 -9.57 10.51 6.31
C ASP A 2 -8.93 10.14 4.97
N GLU A 3 -8.84 8.84 4.68
CA GLU A 3 -8.22 8.29 3.45
C GLU A 3 -6.80 8.81 3.20
N PHE A 4 -5.97 8.88 4.24
CA PHE A 4 -4.63 9.47 4.15
C PHE A 4 -3.69 8.72 3.17
N ALA A 5 -3.95 7.43 2.89
CA ALA A 5 -3.24 6.69 1.85
C ALA A 5 -3.39 7.27 0.43
N ALA A 6 -4.36 8.15 0.21
CA ALA A 6 -4.51 8.87 -1.06
C ALA A 6 -3.67 10.16 -1.13
N SER A 7 -3.11 10.62 -0.01
CA SER A 7 -2.29 11.84 0.04
C SER A 7 -0.89 11.57 -0.50
N LYS A 8 -0.44 12.41 -1.43
CA LYS A 8 0.91 12.32 -2.01
C LYS A 8 1.99 12.99 -1.19
N THR A 9 1.61 13.86 -0.24
CA THR A 9 2.53 14.64 0.59
C THR A 9 2.12 14.58 2.06
N ASN A 10 3.05 14.89 2.96
CA ASN A 10 2.82 14.97 4.40
C ASN A 10 2.38 16.36 4.88
N GLU A 11 2.27 17.33 3.98
CA GLU A 11 2.01 18.74 4.29
C GLU A 11 0.79 18.94 5.20
N MET A 12 -0.27 18.15 5.03
CA MET A 12 -1.47 18.29 5.84
C MET A 12 -1.24 17.91 7.31
N ILE A 13 -0.47 16.85 7.58
CA ILE A 13 -0.09 16.47 8.95
C ILE A 13 0.77 17.55 9.56
N GLU A 14 1.82 18.00 8.86
CA GLU A 14 2.73 19.04 9.32
C GLU A 14 2.00 20.35 9.65
N LEU A 15 1.03 20.74 8.82
CA LEU A 15 0.18 21.93 9.08
C LEU A 15 -0.69 21.75 10.32
N LEU A 16 -1.30 20.59 10.51
CA LEU A 16 -2.14 20.30 11.68
C LEU A 16 -1.29 20.28 12.95
N GLU A 17 -0.15 19.63 12.95
CA GLU A 17 0.78 19.57 14.08
C GLU A 17 1.26 20.97 14.47
N SER A 18 1.69 21.76 13.51
CA SER A 18 2.14 23.12 13.76
C SER A 18 1.02 24.02 14.31
N GLY A 19 -0.22 23.83 13.83
CA GLY A 19 -1.39 24.57 14.29
C GLY A 19 -1.85 24.20 15.70
N GLN A 20 -1.48 23.02 16.18
CA GLN A 20 -1.90 22.51 17.50
C GLN A 20 -0.91 22.83 18.64
N GLY A 21 0.25 23.41 18.33
CA GLY A 21 1.31 23.66 19.31
C GLY A 21 0.92 24.57 20.49
N GLN A 22 -0.24 25.21 20.48
CA GLN A 22 -0.78 26.05 21.57
C GLN A 22 -1.95 25.38 22.29
N LEU A 23 -2.33 24.16 21.92
CA LEU A 23 -3.44 23.45 22.55
C LEU A 23 -2.95 22.61 23.73
N ASP A 24 -3.71 22.60 24.82
CA ASP A 24 -3.38 21.80 26.01
C ASP A 24 -3.51 20.29 25.74
N ASN A 25 -4.45 19.89 24.88
CA ASN A 25 -4.70 18.50 24.51
C ASN A 25 -4.89 18.39 23.00
N PRO A 26 -3.81 18.45 22.21
CA PRO A 26 -3.88 18.26 20.78
C PRO A 26 -4.25 16.82 20.42
N LEU A 27 -5.07 16.65 19.40
CA LEU A 27 -5.42 15.33 18.85
C LEU A 27 -5.42 15.38 17.32
N ILE A 28 -4.67 14.49 16.71
CA ILE A 28 -4.77 14.18 15.29
C ILE A 28 -5.27 12.75 15.15
N LEU A 29 -6.39 12.58 14.44
CA LEU A 29 -6.93 11.28 14.09
C LEU A 29 -6.72 11.05 12.61
N ILE A 30 -6.05 9.94 12.28
CA ILE A 30 -5.83 9.48 10.90
C ILE A 30 -6.59 8.17 10.72
N ILE A 31 -7.45 8.12 9.72
CA ILE A 31 -8.18 6.91 9.33
C ILE A 31 -7.86 6.65 7.85
N SER A 32 -7.43 5.44 7.54
CA SER A 32 -7.10 5.09 6.16
C SER A 32 -7.22 3.60 5.89
N THR A 33 -7.51 3.25 4.65
CA THR A 33 -7.22 1.91 4.12
C THR A 33 -5.82 1.89 3.54
N ALA A 34 -5.31 0.69 3.20
CA ALA A 34 -4.17 0.55 2.31
C ALA A 34 -4.43 1.23 0.96
N GLY A 35 -3.38 1.47 0.20
CA GLY A 35 -3.44 2.17 -1.08
C GLY A 35 -2.78 1.41 -2.22
N PHE A 36 -2.79 2.06 -3.40
CA PHE A 36 -2.22 1.54 -4.64
C PHE A 36 -0.85 2.15 -4.98
N ASP A 37 -0.33 3.04 -4.14
CA ASP A 37 0.96 3.68 -4.30
C ASP A 37 1.78 3.48 -3.03
N LEU A 38 2.90 2.77 -3.15
CA LEU A 38 3.81 2.51 -2.03
C LEU A 38 4.75 3.69 -1.72
N ASN A 39 4.68 4.79 -2.51
CA ASN A 39 5.52 5.95 -2.29
C ASN A 39 4.83 7.08 -1.51
N VAL A 40 3.59 6.85 -1.08
CA VAL A 40 2.84 7.84 -0.29
C VAL A 40 3.31 7.88 1.16
N PRO A 41 3.18 9.04 1.86
CA PRO A 41 3.59 9.19 3.26
C PRO A 41 2.96 8.16 4.21
N MET A 42 1.69 7.81 4.01
CA MET A 42 1.04 6.79 4.82
C MET A 42 1.79 5.46 4.81
N HIS A 43 2.34 5.04 3.65
CA HIS A 43 3.09 3.79 3.54
C HIS A 43 4.58 3.93 3.89
N THR A 44 5.19 5.09 3.60
CA THR A 44 6.66 5.27 3.76
C THR A 44 7.06 5.85 5.10
N ILE A 45 6.13 6.49 5.83
CA ILE A 45 6.38 7.17 7.09
C ILE A 45 5.51 6.59 8.20
N GLU A 46 4.19 6.72 8.08
CA GLU A 46 3.25 6.37 9.16
C GLU A 46 3.22 4.85 9.41
N TYR A 47 3.02 4.06 8.38
CA TYR A 47 2.90 2.61 8.52
C TYR A 47 4.14 1.96 9.15
N PRO A 48 5.40 2.26 8.73
CA PRO A 48 6.59 1.72 9.39
C PRO A 48 6.77 2.21 10.82
N TYR A 49 6.33 3.42 11.14
CA TYR A 49 6.36 3.93 12.50
C TYR A 49 5.38 3.17 13.41
N ILE A 50 4.17 2.94 12.90
CA ILE A 50 3.14 2.15 13.58
C ILE A 50 3.59 0.71 13.81
N GLU A 51 4.17 0.06 12.79
CA GLU A 51 4.69 -1.31 12.92
C GLU A 51 5.72 -1.42 14.05
N ARG A 52 6.63 -0.45 14.17
CA ARG A 52 7.63 -0.43 15.24
C ARG A 52 7.01 -0.27 16.63
N ILE A 53 5.92 0.51 16.75
CA ILE A 53 5.18 0.63 18.02
C ILE A 53 4.49 -0.70 18.35
N LEU A 54 3.77 -1.29 17.40
CA LEU A 54 3.03 -2.53 17.60
C LEU A 54 3.93 -3.76 17.83
N ASN A 55 5.17 -3.71 17.36
CA ASN A 55 6.19 -4.74 17.58
C ASN A 55 7.05 -4.50 18.84
N ASP A 56 6.69 -3.52 19.69
CA ASP A 56 7.43 -3.14 20.89
C ASP A 56 8.91 -2.71 20.63
N GLU A 57 9.22 -2.27 19.40
CA GLU A 57 10.56 -1.77 19.06
C GLU A 57 10.79 -0.35 19.58
N ILE A 58 9.72 0.43 19.68
CA ILE A 58 9.71 1.79 20.24
C ILE A 58 8.51 1.98 21.14
N THR A 59 8.64 2.83 22.16
CA THR A 59 7.53 3.23 23.03
C THR A 59 7.15 4.66 22.71
N ASP A 60 5.87 4.90 22.45
CA ASP A 60 5.26 6.22 22.29
C ASP A 60 3.89 6.24 22.94
N ASP A 61 3.84 6.74 24.18
CA ASP A 61 2.58 6.81 24.97
C ASP A 61 1.58 7.84 24.41
N GLY A 62 2.03 8.71 23.53
CA GLY A 62 1.20 9.71 22.84
C GLY A 62 0.57 9.21 21.55
N TYR A 63 0.97 8.04 21.06
CA TYR A 63 0.54 7.51 19.78
C TYR A 63 -0.26 6.22 19.93
N PHE A 64 -1.56 6.28 19.62
CA PHE A 64 -2.39 5.09 19.52
C PHE A 64 -2.44 4.60 18.08
N ALA A 65 -2.23 3.31 17.88
CA ALA A 65 -2.31 2.68 16.57
C ALA A 65 -3.13 1.40 16.59
N PHE A 66 -3.90 1.20 15.54
CA PHE A 66 -4.65 -0.03 15.26
C PHE A 66 -4.58 -0.33 13.77
N ILE A 67 -4.10 -1.51 13.40
CA ILE A 67 -4.07 -2.01 12.03
C ILE A 67 -4.90 -3.29 11.96
N ALA A 68 -5.79 -3.35 10.96
CA ALA A 68 -6.55 -4.54 10.62
C ALA A 68 -6.26 -4.88 9.15
N GLU A 69 -5.41 -5.87 8.90
CA GLU A 69 -4.96 -6.25 7.57
C GLU A 69 -4.74 -7.76 7.43
N GLN A 70 -4.60 -8.24 6.21
CA GLN A 70 -4.16 -9.60 5.92
C GLN A 70 -2.63 -9.64 5.83
N ASP A 71 -2.01 -10.69 6.34
CA ASP A 71 -0.55 -10.86 6.28
C ASP A 71 -0.07 -11.20 4.86
N ASN A 72 -0.89 -11.93 4.10
CA ASN A 72 -0.58 -12.34 2.73
C ASN A 72 -1.82 -12.74 1.93
N GLU A 73 -1.67 -12.88 0.60
CA GLU A 73 -2.77 -13.26 -0.30
C GLU A 73 -3.29 -14.70 -0.10
N GLU A 74 -2.47 -15.59 0.41
CA GLU A 74 -2.88 -16.98 0.62
C GLU A 74 -3.94 -17.09 1.71
N GLU A 75 -3.88 -16.23 2.73
CA GLU A 75 -4.86 -16.18 3.80
C GLU A 75 -6.28 -15.86 3.32
N ILE A 76 -6.40 -15.09 2.24
CA ILE A 76 -7.71 -14.71 1.67
C ILE A 76 -8.46 -15.92 1.10
N LYS A 77 -7.77 -17.04 0.86
CA LYS A 77 -8.39 -18.27 0.39
C LYS A 77 -9.26 -18.94 1.47
N ASP A 78 -8.95 -18.69 2.74
CA ASP A 78 -9.70 -19.19 3.90
C ASP A 78 -10.47 -18.04 4.56
N GLU A 79 -11.81 -18.15 4.54
CA GLU A 79 -12.72 -17.14 5.09
C GLU A 79 -12.52 -16.91 6.59
N ALA A 80 -12.01 -17.90 7.33
CA ALA A 80 -11.72 -17.77 8.76
C ALA A 80 -10.66 -16.69 9.05
N ASN A 81 -9.78 -16.38 8.08
CA ASN A 81 -8.77 -15.35 8.21
C ASN A 81 -9.29 -13.94 7.90
N TRP A 82 -10.46 -13.80 7.27
CA TRP A 82 -10.96 -12.49 6.84
C TRP A 82 -11.22 -11.52 7.99
N ILE A 83 -11.43 -12.06 9.18
CA ILE A 83 -11.59 -11.28 10.41
C ILE A 83 -10.38 -10.39 10.71
N LYS A 84 -9.16 -10.77 10.30
CA LYS A 84 -7.95 -9.98 10.50
C LYS A 84 -8.05 -8.59 9.88
N SER A 85 -8.56 -8.50 8.66
CA SER A 85 -8.76 -7.23 7.94
C SER A 85 -10.17 -6.66 8.08
N ASN A 86 -11.12 -7.46 8.59
CA ASN A 86 -12.51 -7.06 8.77
C ASN A 86 -13.00 -7.41 10.18
N PRO A 87 -12.56 -6.71 11.22
CA PRO A 87 -12.95 -6.99 12.60
C PRO A 87 -14.46 -6.90 12.86
N ILE A 88 -15.21 -6.24 11.98
CA ILE A 88 -16.67 -6.19 12.01
C ILE A 88 -17.33 -7.58 11.93
N LEU A 89 -16.59 -8.59 11.44
CA LEU A 89 -17.03 -10.00 11.43
C LEU A 89 -17.17 -10.58 12.84
N GLU A 90 -16.64 -9.94 13.89
CA GLU A 90 -16.89 -10.32 15.29
C GLU A 90 -18.30 -9.94 15.77
N VAL A 91 -18.98 -9.05 15.04
CA VAL A 91 -20.32 -8.60 15.39
C VAL A 91 -21.34 -9.54 14.80
N GLU A 92 -21.91 -10.44 15.63
CA GLU A 92 -22.87 -11.47 15.21
C GLU A 92 -23.99 -10.94 14.31
N ALA A 93 -24.57 -9.78 14.65
CA ALA A 93 -25.66 -9.18 13.89
C ALA A 93 -25.26 -8.71 12.47
N LEU A 94 -23.98 -8.54 12.20
CA LEU A 94 -23.45 -8.04 10.92
C LEU A 94 -22.70 -9.11 10.13
N TYR A 95 -22.40 -10.24 10.78
CA TYR A 95 -21.56 -11.31 10.23
C TYR A 95 -22.06 -11.80 8.86
N ASP A 96 -23.30 -12.24 8.79
CA ASP A 96 -23.87 -12.85 7.56
C ASP A 96 -23.84 -11.88 6.39
N ASN A 97 -24.21 -10.63 6.63
CA ASN A 97 -24.21 -9.61 5.57
C ASN A 97 -22.79 -9.29 5.10
N MET A 98 -21.85 -9.19 6.03
CA MET A 98 -20.47 -8.82 5.69
C MET A 98 -19.72 -9.96 5.00
N ILE A 99 -19.90 -11.19 5.46
CA ILE A 99 -19.25 -12.36 4.84
C ILE A 99 -19.76 -12.57 3.41
N ASP A 100 -21.07 -12.44 3.17
CA ASP A 100 -21.66 -12.56 1.84
C ASP A 100 -21.23 -11.42 0.91
N TYR A 101 -21.08 -10.20 1.44
CA TYR A 101 -20.52 -9.07 0.71
C TYR A 101 -19.08 -9.37 0.26
N LEU A 102 -18.21 -9.83 1.16
CA LEU A 102 -16.81 -10.14 0.87
C LEU A 102 -16.69 -11.29 -0.15
N ARG A 103 -17.49 -12.35 -0.01
CA ARG A 103 -17.57 -13.47 -0.99
C ARG A 103 -17.91 -12.96 -2.38
N THR A 104 -18.93 -12.11 -2.47
CA THR A 104 -19.39 -11.53 -3.73
C THR A 104 -18.30 -10.65 -4.36
N ARG A 105 -17.68 -9.75 -3.57
CA ARG A 105 -16.60 -8.89 -4.04
C ARG A 105 -15.42 -9.69 -4.56
N ARG A 106 -14.99 -10.70 -3.80
CA ARG A 106 -13.90 -11.59 -4.20
C ARG A 106 -14.23 -12.36 -5.49
N LYS A 107 -15.41 -12.96 -5.60
CA LYS A 107 -15.84 -13.68 -6.80
C LYS A 107 -15.81 -12.77 -8.03
N VAL A 108 -16.48 -11.63 -7.96
CA VAL A 108 -16.55 -10.67 -9.07
C VAL A 108 -15.16 -10.21 -9.49
N SER A 109 -14.27 -9.92 -8.54
CA SER A 109 -12.92 -9.45 -8.83
C SER A 109 -12.07 -10.48 -9.59
N LEU A 110 -12.25 -11.76 -9.31
CA LEU A 110 -11.59 -12.85 -10.04
C LEU A 110 -12.09 -12.96 -11.48
N GLU A 111 -13.39 -12.75 -11.70
CA GLU A 111 -14.02 -12.81 -13.02
C GLU A 111 -13.68 -11.56 -13.88
N THR A 112 -13.53 -10.41 -13.25
CA THR A 112 -13.27 -9.13 -13.94
C THR A 112 -11.81 -8.72 -14.00
N GLY A 113 -10.92 -9.45 -13.33
CA GLY A 113 -9.48 -9.10 -13.25
C GLY A 113 -9.18 -7.92 -12.32
N THR A 114 -10.12 -7.50 -11.47
CA THR A 114 -9.97 -6.38 -10.53
C THR A 114 -9.54 -6.82 -9.14
N VAL A 115 -8.75 -7.89 -9.04
CA VAL A 115 -8.34 -8.50 -7.76
C VAL A 115 -7.63 -7.50 -6.85
N ASN A 116 -6.74 -6.66 -7.41
CA ASN A 116 -6.01 -5.67 -6.62
C ASN A 116 -6.92 -4.67 -5.90
N GLU A 117 -8.06 -4.29 -6.48
CA GLU A 117 -9.03 -3.41 -5.82
C GLU A 117 -9.60 -4.05 -4.55
N VAL A 118 -9.94 -5.33 -4.63
CA VAL A 118 -10.48 -6.08 -3.49
C VAL A 118 -9.41 -6.31 -2.43
N LEU A 119 -8.18 -6.61 -2.83
CA LEU A 119 -7.05 -6.75 -1.91
C LEU A 119 -6.81 -5.47 -1.10
N VAL A 120 -6.83 -4.32 -1.77
CA VAL A 120 -6.64 -3.02 -1.11
C VAL A 120 -7.86 -2.63 -0.26
N LYS A 121 -9.06 -2.62 -0.85
CA LYS A 121 -10.24 -2.01 -0.23
C LYS A 121 -11.02 -2.92 0.71
N ASN A 122 -10.90 -4.25 0.55
CA ASN A 122 -11.62 -5.20 1.38
C ASN A 122 -10.72 -6.03 2.31
N PHE A 123 -9.44 -6.16 1.96
CA PHE A 123 -8.47 -6.92 2.75
C PHE A 123 -7.31 -6.09 3.28
N ASN A 124 -7.34 -4.80 3.05
CA ASN A 124 -6.40 -3.79 3.56
C ASN A 124 -4.94 -4.13 3.27
N MET A 125 -4.67 -4.63 2.08
CA MET A 125 -3.34 -5.03 1.64
C MET A 125 -2.75 -3.99 0.70
N TRP A 126 -1.58 -3.48 1.01
CA TRP A 126 -0.86 -2.55 0.14
C TRP A 126 -0.51 -3.19 -1.20
N ARG A 127 -0.73 -2.45 -2.28
CA ARG A 127 -0.40 -2.86 -3.65
C ARG A 127 0.28 -1.73 -4.40
N GLN A 128 1.29 -2.08 -5.19
CA GLN A 128 1.79 -1.18 -6.21
C GLN A 128 0.98 -1.45 -7.47
N SER A 129 -0.02 -0.64 -7.72
CA SER A 129 -0.78 -0.65 -8.96
C SER A 129 -0.72 0.74 -9.56
N SER A 130 0.17 0.94 -10.51
CA SER A 130 0.04 2.13 -11.36
C SER A 130 -0.96 1.82 -12.47
N GLU A 131 -2.07 2.50 -12.49
CA GLU A 131 -2.99 2.50 -13.65
C GLU A 131 -2.29 2.89 -14.94
N SER A 132 -1.07 3.43 -14.83
CA SER A 132 -0.21 3.83 -15.94
C SER A 132 1.05 2.98 -16.07
N SER A 133 1.09 1.77 -15.52
CA SER A 133 2.26 0.90 -15.75
C SER A 133 2.34 0.54 -17.22
N TYR A 134 3.39 1.02 -17.91
CA TYR A 134 3.67 0.70 -19.31
C TYR A 134 3.77 -0.80 -19.55
N MET A 135 4.20 -1.57 -18.54
CA MET A 135 4.40 -3.01 -18.60
C MET A 135 4.10 -3.64 -17.24
N ASP A 136 3.42 -4.77 -17.25
CA ASP A 136 3.19 -5.57 -16.06
C ASP A 136 4.52 -6.16 -15.53
N LYS A 137 4.65 -6.21 -14.18
CA LYS A 137 5.88 -6.63 -13.50
C LYS A 137 6.29 -8.08 -13.86
N SER A 138 5.34 -8.97 -14.08
CA SER A 138 5.61 -10.37 -14.40
C SER A 138 6.19 -10.48 -15.80
N SER A 139 5.65 -9.75 -16.78
CA SER A 139 6.17 -9.65 -18.14
C SER A 139 7.58 -9.05 -18.15
N TRP A 140 7.82 -8.02 -17.32
CA TRP A 140 9.16 -7.45 -17.17
C TRP A 140 10.17 -8.46 -16.60
N GLN A 141 9.77 -9.21 -15.58
CA GLN A 141 10.63 -10.23 -14.98
C GLN A 141 10.94 -11.39 -15.91
N GLN A 142 9.96 -11.82 -16.72
CA GLN A 142 10.14 -12.85 -17.75
C GLN A 142 11.07 -12.41 -18.89
N ALA A 143 11.11 -11.11 -19.17
CA ALA A 143 12.01 -10.53 -20.18
C ALA A 143 13.46 -10.41 -19.70
N LYS A 144 13.75 -10.74 -18.43
CA LYS A 144 15.09 -10.70 -17.87
C LYS A 144 15.98 -11.73 -18.57
N LEU A 145 17.13 -11.29 -19.07
CA LEU A 145 18.15 -12.19 -19.57
C LEU A 145 18.85 -12.92 -18.40
N ASP A 146 19.02 -14.22 -18.52
CA ASP A 146 19.74 -15.03 -17.51
C ASP A 146 21.21 -14.63 -17.42
N GLU A 147 21.80 -14.22 -18.56
CA GLU A 147 23.16 -13.73 -18.62
C GLU A 147 23.26 -12.37 -19.33
N LYS A 148 24.14 -11.51 -18.84
CA LYS A 148 24.42 -10.22 -19.50
C LYS A 148 25.04 -10.46 -20.87
N PRO A 149 24.52 -9.86 -21.94
CA PRO A 149 25.10 -10.01 -23.26
C PRO A 149 26.53 -9.47 -23.28
N ASN A 150 27.44 -10.20 -23.93
CA ASN A 150 28.79 -9.73 -24.12
C ASN A 150 28.84 -8.65 -25.22
N THR A 151 28.93 -7.40 -24.82
CA THR A 151 28.96 -6.23 -25.70
C THR A 151 30.38 -5.85 -26.16
N ARG A 152 31.42 -6.58 -25.71
CA ARG A 152 32.81 -6.27 -26.01
C ARG A 152 33.07 -6.37 -27.53
N LYS A 153 33.60 -5.31 -28.15
CA LYS A 153 33.84 -5.16 -29.57
C LYS A 153 32.57 -5.20 -30.46
N ARG A 154 31.41 -4.94 -29.91
CA ARG A 154 30.16 -4.80 -30.66
C ARG A 154 29.76 -3.33 -30.75
N ARG A 155 28.97 -2.97 -31.75
CA ARG A 155 28.26 -1.68 -31.75
C ARG A 155 27.17 -1.74 -30.74
N VAL A 156 27.09 -0.71 -29.91
CA VAL A 156 26.01 -0.52 -28.93
C VAL A 156 25.38 0.85 -29.15
N TRP A 157 24.10 0.96 -28.89
CA TRP A 157 23.38 2.23 -28.82
C TRP A 157 23.13 2.53 -27.35
N ILE A 158 23.42 3.72 -26.93
CA ILE A 158 23.21 4.18 -25.56
C ILE A 158 22.07 5.16 -25.59
N GLY A 159 20.98 4.82 -24.89
CA GLY A 159 19.89 5.74 -24.58
C GLY A 159 20.16 6.39 -23.24
N VAL A 160 20.04 7.72 -23.17
CA VAL A 160 20.18 8.48 -21.93
C VAL A 160 18.95 9.35 -21.77
N ASP A 161 18.26 9.13 -20.67
CA ASP A 161 17.16 9.98 -20.23
C ASP A 161 17.60 10.75 -18.99
N VAL A 162 17.55 12.08 -19.09
CA VAL A 162 18.06 12.99 -18.06
C VAL A 162 16.88 13.65 -17.34
N GLY A 163 16.56 13.11 -16.16
CA GLY A 163 15.59 13.74 -15.29
C GLY A 163 16.06 15.11 -14.78
N LYS A 164 15.14 16.08 -14.69
CA LYS A 164 15.43 17.39 -14.09
C LYS A 164 15.23 17.35 -12.57
N VAL A 165 14.08 17.67 -12.09
CA VAL A 165 13.76 17.72 -10.66
C VAL A 165 12.72 16.66 -10.37
N ASN A 166 12.98 15.79 -9.40
CA ASN A 166 12.10 14.68 -9.01
C ASN A 166 11.77 13.67 -10.13
N ASP A 167 12.72 13.47 -11.04
CA ASP A 167 12.58 12.54 -12.15
C ASP A 167 13.77 11.58 -12.19
N LEU A 168 13.59 10.41 -12.79
CA LEU A 168 14.60 9.37 -12.84
C LEU A 168 15.65 9.67 -13.91
N PHE A 169 16.90 9.47 -13.56
CA PHE A 169 17.99 9.42 -14.53
C PHE A 169 18.19 7.97 -14.98
N ALA A 170 18.01 7.70 -16.27
CA ALA A 170 18.14 6.37 -16.81
C ALA A 170 19.17 6.29 -17.94
N ILE A 171 19.97 5.23 -17.93
CA ILE A 171 20.87 4.87 -19.01
C ILE A 171 20.56 3.44 -19.45
N SER A 172 20.34 3.25 -20.75
CA SER A 172 20.13 1.95 -21.37
C SER A 172 21.14 1.70 -22.48
N THR A 173 21.55 0.44 -22.66
CA THR A 173 22.46 -0.01 -23.70
C THR A 173 21.89 -1.19 -24.46
#